data_130f47d76fcce9489fda8a626bf9c63e
#
_entry.id   130f47d76fcce9489fda8a626bf9c63e
#
_cell.length_a   1.000
_cell.length_b   1.000
_cell.length_c   1.000
_cell.angle_alpha   90.00
_cell.angle_beta   90.00
_cell.angle_gamma   90.00
#
_symmetry.space_group_name_H-M   'P 1'
#
loop_
_entity.id
_entity.type
_entity.pdbx_description
1 polymer ?
#
loop_
_entity_poly.entity_id
_entity_poly.type
_entity_poly.pdbx_seq_one_letter_code
_entity_poly.pdbx_strand_id
1 'polypeptide(L)'
;VGKEKLTFYFDYVDPGSYLLDRLLDKVSVDRDHLALHPLEVCPPPKPPIDPTNPEWISYNTNIHQLARESGLDWHLPTSYPWTRKAHELSLHARDKGLEEFVHKEIFKAHFQQHLDIGRIDVLVAIASKSGLDPSETKATLDVDKYSEKIHLLSLEAIHKGFKRAPLLWAEANSLEGPANICELRKFLKSSGIDISNDPTSHPKS
;
A
#
# COMPACT_ATOMS: atom_id res chain seq x y z
N VAL A 1 17.93 11.69 -10.94
CA VAL A 1 16.61 11.23 -10.47
C VAL A 1 16.13 10.23 -11.50
N GLY A 2 16.17 8.93 -11.19
CA GLY A 2 15.67 7.87 -12.07
C GLY A 2 14.16 8.03 -12.25
N LYS A 3 13.68 7.77 -13.47
CA LYS A 3 12.24 7.79 -13.77
C LYS A 3 11.59 6.64 -13.01
N GLU A 4 10.54 6.90 -12.21
CA GLU A 4 9.74 5.88 -11.57
C GLU A 4 9.24 4.89 -12.63
N LYS A 5 9.60 3.62 -12.49
CA LYS A 5 9.25 2.58 -13.47
C LYS A 5 7.98 1.83 -13.09
N LEU A 6 7.59 1.90 -11.82
CA LEU A 6 6.47 1.17 -11.24
C LEU A 6 5.67 2.08 -10.34
N THR A 7 4.35 2.09 -10.49
CA THR A 7 3.44 2.79 -9.58
C THR A 7 2.58 1.75 -8.84
N PHE A 8 2.52 1.85 -7.55
CA PHE A 8 1.69 1.03 -6.69
C PHE A 8 0.53 1.86 -6.15
N TYR A 9 -0.67 1.62 -6.67
CA TYR A 9 -1.92 2.18 -6.15
C TYR A 9 -2.47 1.23 -5.07
N PHE A 10 -2.65 1.76 -3.88
CA PHE A 10 -2.95 0.95 -2.71
C PHE A 10 -3.84 1.67 -1.69
N ASP A 11 -4.40 0.88 -0.77
CA ASP A 11 -5.06 1.41 0.42
C ASP A 11 -4.55 0.68 1.68
N TYR A 12 -4.36 1.43 2.76
CA TYR A 12 -3.83 0.90 4.03
C TYR A 12 -4.78 -0.06 4.75
N VAL A 13 -6.07 -0.09 4.43
CA VAL A 13 -7.02 -1.07 4.98
C VAL A 13 -7.25 -2.26 4.06
N ASP A 14 -6.72 -2.22 2.83
CA ASP A 14 -6.92 -3.28 1.86
C ASP A 14 -5.91 -4.42 2.05
N PRO A 15 -6.37 -5.64 2.41
CA PRO A 15 -5.47 -6.79 2.62
C PRO A 15 -4.73 -7.22 1.35
N GLY A 16 -5.32 -6.98 0.17
CA GLY A 16 -4.66 -7.23 -1.11
C GLY A 16 -3.48 -6.28 -1.33
N SER A 17 -3.62 -5.02 -0.95
CA SER A 17 -2.54 -4.03 -0.96
C SER A 17 -1.41 -4.43 0.00
N TYR A 18 -1.76 -4.87 1.21
CA TYR A 18 -0.77 -5.36 2.17
C TYR A 18 -0.04 -6.61 1.64
N LEU A 19 -0.76 -7.57 1.06
CA LEU A 19 -0.16 -8.74 0.42
C LEU A 19 0.85 -8.34 -0.65
N LEU A 20 0.46 -7.48 -1.59
CA LEU A 20 1.36 -7.05 -2.67
C LEU A 20 2.58 -6.30 -2.15
N ASP A 21 2.43 -5.43 -1.16
CA ASP A 21 3.57 -4.75 -0.52
C ASP A 21 4.57 -5.76 0.07
N ARG A 22 4.09 -6.76 0.80
CA ARG A 22 4.93 -7.82 1.36
C ARG A 22 5.60 -8.69 0.29
N LEU A 23 4.91 -8.94 -0.82
CA LEU A 23 5.46 -9.68 -1.95
C LEU A 23 6.52 -8.88 -2.71
N LEU A 24 6.35 -7.56 -2.87
CA LEU A 24 7.36 -6.66 -3.43
C LEU A 24 8.66 -6.69 -2.61
N ASP A 25 8.57 -6.68 -1.27
CA ASP A 25 9.73 -6.88 -0.40
C ASP A 25 10.38 -8.25 -0.63
N LYS A 26 9.56 -9.32 -0.70
CA LYS A 26 10.05 -10.69 -0.85
C LYS A 26 10.79 -10.94 -2.17
N VAL A 27 10.43 -10.23 -3.23
CA VAL A 27 11.11 -10.30 -4.53
C VAL A 27 12.17 -9.21 -4.69
N SER A 28 12.41 -8.41 -3.65
CA SER A 28 13.45 -7.37 -3.57
C SER A 28 13.38 -6.35 -4.72
N VAL A 29 12.16 -5.84 -4.97
CA VAL A 29 11.98 -4.72 -5.90
C VAL A 29 12.70 -3.50 -5.35
N ASP A 30 13.44 -2.82 -6.21
CA ASP A 30 14.08 -1.55 -5.88
C ASP A 30 13.02 -0.46 -5.61
N ARG A 31 12.93 -0.06 -4.34
CA ARG A 31 11.93 0.92 -3.87
C ARG A 31 12.18 2.33 -4.39
N ASP A 32 13.39 2.66 -4.81
CA ASP A 32 13.72 3.96 -5.42
C ASP A 32 13.03 4.17 -6.78
N HIS A 33 12.56 3.08 -7.39
CA HIS A 33 11.82 3.10 -8.65
C HIS A 33 10.32 2.85 -8.48
N LEU A 34 9.81 2.79 -7.23
CA LEU A 34 8.42 2.55 -6.89
C LEU A 34 7.73 3.82 -6.39
N ALA A 35 6.77 4.33 -7.16
CA ALA A 35 5.88 5.39 -6.70
C ALA A 35 4.72 4.79 -5.89
N LEU A 36 4.46 5.33 -4.71
CA LEU A 36 3.36 4.93 -3.84
C LEU A 36 2.19 5.90 -4.02
N HIS A 37 1.07 5.46 -4.57
CA HIS A 37 -0.10 6.29 -4.83
C HIS A 37 -1.33 5.81 -4.05
N PRO A 38 -1.99 6.69 -3.29
CA PRO A 38 -3.22 6.34 -2.59
C PRO A 38 -4.36 6.05 -3.56
N LEU A 39 -5.12 4.99 -3.28
CA LEU A 39 -6.37 4.67 -3.95
C LEU A 39 -7.34 4.10 -2.91
N GLU A 40 -8.05 5.00 -2.23
CA GLU A 40 -8.92 4.65 -1.10
C GLU A 40 -10.07 3.73 -1.53
N VAL A 41 -10.24 2.61 -0.84
CA VAL A 41 -11.36 1.67 -1.06
C VAL A 41 -12.71 2.32 -0.71
N CYS A 42 -12.76 3.01 0.41
CA CYS A 42 -13.93 3.73 0.89
C CYS A 42 -13.61 5.19 1.25
N PRO A 43 -13.41 6.08 0.24
CA PRO A 43 -13.13 7.49 0.54
C PRO A 43 -14.36 8.17 1.15
N PRO A 44 -14.20 9.09 2.09
CA PRO A 44 -15.30 9.92 2.58
C PRO A 44 -16.04 10.63 1.41
N PRO A 45 -17.37 10.80 1.43
CA PRO A 45 -18.30 10.54 2.54
C PRO A 45 -18.85 9.11 2.62
N LYS A 46 -18.34 8.15 1.81
CA LYS A 46 -18.76 6.76 1.94
C LYS A 46 -18.45 6.25 3.36
N PRO A 47 -19.32 5.42 3.96
CA PRO A 47 -19.02 4.85 5.27
C PRO A 47 -17.76 3.98 5.22
N PRO A 48 -17.04 3.81 6.34
CA PRO A 48 -15.97 2.84 6.45
C PRO A 48 -16.46 1.42 6.09
N ILE A 49 -15.52 0.54 5.76
CA ILE A 49 -15.83 -0.84 5.41
C ILE A 49 -16.49 -1.53 6.60
N ASP A 50 -17.65 -2.16 6.35
CA ASP A 50 -18.31 -3.03 7.32
C ASP A 50 -17.60 -4.39 7.34
N PRO A 51 -16.95 -4.77 8.45
CA PRO A 51 -16.25 -6.06 8.57
C PRO A 51 -17.18 -7.26 8.47
N THR A 52 -18.50 -7.06 8.66
CA THR A 52 -19.50 -8.14 8.56
C THR A 52 -20.07 -8.33 7.15
N ASN A 53 -19.70 -7.46 6.19
CA ASN A 53 -20.13 -7.58 4.81
C ASN A 53 -19.64 -8.92 4.20
N PRO A 54 -20.53 -9.79 3.68
CA PRO A 54 -20.16 -11.10 3.15
C PRO A 54 -19.14 -11.06 2.01
N GLU A 55 -19.21 -10.04 1.13
CA GLU A 55 -18.26 -9.88 0.03
C GLU A 55 -16.87 -9.54 0.57
N TRP A 56 -16.81 -8.68 1.60
CA TRP A 56 -15.56 -8.31 2.26
C TRP A 56 -14.95 -9.51 3.01
N ILE A 57 -15.77 -10.30 3.70
CA ILE A 57 -15.32 -11.54 4.36
C ILE A 57 -14.75 -12.54 3.33
N SER A 58 -15.44 -12.74 2.21
CA SER A 58 -14.99 -13.62 1.13
C SER A 58 -13.66 -13.13 0.54
N TYR A 59 -13.55 -11.82 0.27
CA TYR A 59 -12.32 -11.20 -0.22
C TYR A 59 -11.15 -11.42 0.75
N ASN A 60 -11.34 -11.11 2.04
CA ASN A 60 -10.32 -11.31 3.07
C ASN A 60 -9.87 -12.78 3.15
N THR A 61 -10.81 -13.72 3.08
CA THR A 61 -10.51 -15.16 3.11
C THR A 61 -9.61 -15.57 1.94
N ASN A 62 -9.92 -15.08 0.74
CA ASN A 62 -9.13 -15.35 -0.46
C ASN A 62 -7.71 -14.76 -0.33
N ILE A 63 -7.58 -13.52 0.15
CA ILE A 63 -6.28 -12.88 0.36
C ILE A 63 -5.45 -13.63 1.40
N HIS A 64 -6.07 -14.06 2.48
CA HIS A 64 -5.38 -14.82 3.52
C HIS A 64 -4.85 -16.17 2.99
N GLN A 65 -5.61 -16.84 2.11
CA GLN A 65 -5.13 -18.04 1.43
C GLN A 65 -3.91 -17.73 0.54
N LEU A 66 -3.98 -16.73 -0.33
CA LEU A 66 -2.87 -16.31 -1.19
C LEU A 66 -1.60 -15.95 -0.38
N ALA A 67 -1.80 -15.30 0.77
CA ALA A 67 -0.71 -14.96 1.68
C ALA A 67 -0.01 -16.22 2.20
N ARG A 68 -0.77 -17.18 2.71
CA ARG A 68 -0.24 -18.47 3.23
C ARG A 68 0.49 -19.26 2.15
N GLU A 69 -0.06 -19.35 0.94
CA GLU A 69 0.58 -19.96 -0.22
C GLU A 69 1.91 -19.28 -0.58
N SER A 70 2.03 -18.01 -0.27
CA SER A 70 3.26 -17.21 -0.45
C SER A 70 4.20 -17.25 0.75
N GLY A 71 3.89 -18.04 1.79
CA GLY A 71 4.66 -18.11 3.03
C GLY A 71 4.62 -16.82 3.86
N LEU A 72 3.50 -16.10 3.76
CA LEU A 72 3.15 -14.96 4.57
C LEU A 72 1.98 -15.31 5.48
N ASP A 73 2.00 -14.79 6.70
CA ASP A 73 0.91 -14.98 7.65
C ASP A 73 0.68 -13.69 8.45
N TRP A 74 -0.60 -13.35 8.67
CA TRP A 74 -1.04 -12.27 9.55
C TRP A 74 -2.48 -12.51 10.00
N HIS A 75 -2.89 -11.85 11.07
CA HIS A 75 -4.28 -11.87 11.50
C HIS A 75 -5.05 -10.75 10.80
N LEU A 76 -6.26 -11.06 10.35
CA LEU A 76 -7.13 -10.05 9.73
C LEU A 76 -7.53 -9.00 10.76
N PRO A 77 -7.49 -7.70 10.40
CA PRO A 77 -7.98 -6.64 11.27
C PRO A 77 -9.47 -6.81 11.59
N THR A 78 -9.87 -6.36 12.77
CA THR A 78 -11.27 -6.39 13.21
C THR A 78 -12.04 -5.11 12.87
N SER A 79 -11.34 -4.07 12.42
CA SER A 79 -11.92 -2.78 12.01
C SER A 79 -11.19 -2.23 10.79
N TYR A 80 -11.89 -1.46 9.99
CA TYR A 80 -11.38 -0.87 8.75
C TYR A 80 -11.74 0.62 8.71
N PRO A 81 -10.94 1.48 9.35
CA PRO A 81 -11.23 2.92 9.42
C PRO A 81 -11.03 3.60 8.07
N TRP A 82 -11.44 4.86 7.96
CA TRP A 82 -11.01 5.70 6.84
C TRP A 82 -9.50 5.89 6.85
N THR A 83 -8.90 5.82 5.68
CA THR A 83 -7.43 5.83 5.52
C THR A 83 -6.88 7.17 5.07
N ARG A 84 -7.73 8.18 4.86
CA ARG A 84 -7.32 9.50 4.40
C ARG A 84 -6.16 10.06 5.22
N LYS A 85 -6.25 10.01 6.55
CA LYS A 85 -5.20 10.50 7.45
C LYS A 85 -3.91 9.69 7.39
N ALA A 86 -4.02 8.38 7.20
CA ALA A 86 -2.86 7.50 7.01
C ALA A 86 -2.13 7.83 5.69
N HIS A 87 -2.87 8.05 4.60
CA HIS A 87 -2.31 8.52 3.33
C HIS A 87 -1.69 9.92 3.43
N GLU A 88 -2.31 10.84 4.19
CA GLU A 88 -1.72 12.15 4.45
C GLU A 88 -0.38 12.03 5.19
N LEU A 89 -0.28 11.14 6.18
CA LEU A 89 0.98 10.86 6.87
C LEU A 89 2.05 10.33 5.90
N SER A 90 1.69 9.42 5.00
CA SER A 90 2.62 8.88 3.99
C SER A 90 3.15 10.02 3.08
N LEU A 91 2.27 10.90 2.60
CA LEU A 91 2.68 12.04 1.77
C LEU A 91 3.53 13.06 2.56
N HIS A 92 3.23 13.30 3.84
CA HIS A 92 4.07 14.11 4.72
C HIS A 92 5.46 13.51 4.88
N ALA A 93 5.53 12.20 5.07
CA ALA A 93 6.80 11.47 5.15
C ALA A 93 7.59 11.50 3.83
N ARG A 94 6.90 11.47 2.67
CA ARG A 94 7.52 11.64 1.34
C ARG A 94 8.27 12.96 1.25
N ASP A 95 7.66 14.05 1.67
CA ASP A 95 8.29 15.38 1.64
C ASP A 95 9.53 15.48 2.56
N LYS A 96 9.69 14.52 3.48
CA LYS A 96 10.84 14.40 4.40
C LYS A 96 11.81 13.26 4.03
N GLY A 97 11.56 12.55 2.94
CA GLY A 97 12.40 11.41 2.52
C GLY A 97 12.27 10.14 3.39
N LEU A 98 11.16 10.01 4.12
CA LEU A 98 10.88 8.91 5.07
C LEU A 98 9.68 8.06 4.66
N GLU A 99 9.18 8.22 3.42
CA GLU A 99 7.93 7.58 2.99
C GLU A 99 7.95 6.07 3.11
N GLU A 100 8.97 5.40 2.62
CA GLU A 100 9.05 3.95 2.64
C GLU A 100 8.95 3.39 4.07
N PHE A 101 9.70 4.00 5.00
CA PHE A 101 9.68 3.57 6.39
C PHE A 101 8.31 3.76 7.03
N VAL A 102 7.72 4.94 6.87
CA VAL A 102 6.40 5.28 7.42
C VAL A 102 5.31 4.42 6.79
N HIS A 103 5.37 4.17 5.49
CA HIS A 103 4.46 3.29 4.76
C HIS A 103 4.42 1.88 5.39
N LYS A 104 5.58 1.28 5.63
CA LYS A 104 5.69 -0.03 6.26
C LYS A 104 5.15 -0.04 7.70
N GLU A 105 5.44 1.00 8.48
CA GLU A 105 4.96 1.10 9.86
C GLU A 105 3.42 1.31 9.92
N ILE A 106 2.81 2.02 8.96
CA ILE A 106 1.34 2.15 8.89
C ILE A 106 0.70 0.78 8.59
N PHE A 107 1.18 0.05 7.59
CA PHE A 107 0.68 -1.30 7.30
C PHE A 107 0.86 -2.25 8.49
N LYS A 108 2.02 -2.22 9.13
CA LYS A 108 2.28 -3.02 10.34
C LYS A 108 1.36 -2.66 11.49
N ALA A 109 1.11 -1.37 11.71
CA ALA A 109 0.17 -0.90 12.74
C ALA A 109 -1.23 -1.49 12.52
N HIS A 110 -1.71 -1.48 11.28
CA HIS A 110 -3.04 -1.99 10.96
C HIS A 110 -3.12 -3.53 10.97
N PHE A 111 -2.25 -4.23 10.21
CA PHE A 111 -2.36 -5.68 9.97
C PHE A 111 -1.68 -6.55 11.02
N GLN A 112 -0.72 -6.02 11.79
CA GLN A 112 0.00 -6.81 12.80
C GLN A 112 -0.31 -6.37 14.23
N GLN A 113 -0.57 -5.08 14.45
CA GLN A 113 -0.80 -4.52 15.78
C GLN A 113 -2.29 -4.19 16.03
N HIS A 114 -3.14 -4.31 15.00
CA HIS A 114 -4.58 -4.02 15.04
C HIS A 114 -4.93 -2.63 15.57
N LEU A 115 -4.06 -1.65 15.27
CA LEU A 115 -4.28 -0.26 15.65
C LEU A 115 -5.23 0.44 14.66
N ASP A 116 -6.01 1.37 15.19
CA ASP A 116 -6.88 2.23 14.37
C ASP A 116 -6.06 3.33 13.69
N ILE A 117 -5.68 3.09 12.45
CA ILE A 117 -4.92 4.03 11.61
C ILE A 117 -5.76 5.21 11.07
N GLY A 118 -7.04 5.30 11.39
CA GLY A 118 -7.86 6.49 11.16
C GLY A 118 -7.64 7.57 12.23
N ARG A 119 -7.02 7.24 13.35
CA ARG A 119 -6.80 8.13 14.50
C ARG A 119 -5.49 8.91 14.37
N ILE A 120 -5.57 10.23 14.53
CA ILE A 120 -4.41 11.12 14.44
C ILE A 120 -3.37 10.82 15.53
N ASP A 121 -3.78 10.49 16.75
CA ASP A 121 -2.85 10.16 17.83
C ASP A 121 -2.04 8.89 17.56
N VAL A 122 -2.64 7.87 16.95
CA VAL A 122 -1.95 6.66 16.48
C VAL A 122 -0.94 7.00 15.39
N LEU A 123 -1.36 7.81 14.40
CA LEU A 123 -0.51 8.21 13.28
C LEU A 123 0.67 9.10 13.74
N VAL A 124 0.45 10.00 14.69
CA VAL A 124 1.52 10.82 15.30
C VAL A 124 2.52 9.94 16.05
N ALA A 125 2.06 8.89 16.75
CA ALA A 125 2.96 7.95 17.40
C ALA A 125 3.83 7.16 16.39
N ILE A 126 3.26 6.75 15.25
CA ILE A 126 4.00 6.13 14.14
C ILE A 126 5.02 7.12 13.57
N ALA A 127 4.62 8.35 13.30
CA ALA A 127 5.48 9.40 12.78
C ALA A 127 6.69 9.66 13.68
N SER A 128 6.45 9.78 14.99
CA SER A 128 7.50 9.99 15.99
C SER A 128 8.54 8.87 16.01
N LYS A 129 8.08 7.61 15.97
CA LYS A 129 8.97 6.44 15.87
C LYS A 129 9.78 6.41 14.58
N SER A 130 9.25 7.03 13.53
CA SER A 130 9.86 7.11 12.20
C SER A 130 10.82 8.31 12.06
N GLY A 131 10.99 9.13 13.10
CA GLY A 131 11.87 10.29 13.08
C GLY A 131 11.23 11.58 12.56
N LEU A 132 9.92 11.61 12.34
CA LEU A 132 9.17 12.84 12.02
C LEU A 132 8.86 13.62 13.29
N ASP A 133 8.80 14.96 13.19
CA ASP A 133 8.37 15.79 14.30
C ASP A 133 6.89 15.59 14.62
N PRO A 134 6.54 15.20 15.87
CA PRO A 134 5.15 14.92 16.24
C PRO A 134 4.23 16.13 16.17
N SER A 135 4.73 17.33 16.48
CA SER A 135 3.93 18.55 16.48
C SER A 135 3.64 19.00 15.06
N GLU A 136 4.65 18.98 14.18
CA GLU A 136 4.49 19.25 12.74
C GLU A 136 3.54 18.24 12.10
N THR A 137 3.72 16.95 12.41
CA THR A 137 2.85 15.88 11.89
C THR A 137 1.40 16.10 12.32
N LYS A 138 1.18 16.36 13.62
CA LYS A 138 -0.18 16.62 14.12
C LYS A 138 -0.80 17.82 13.42
N ALA A 139 -0.09 18.94 13.34
CA ALA A 139 -0.60 20.14 12.67
C ALA A 139 -0.92 19.89 11.19
N THR A 140 -0.10 19.11 10.50
CA THR A 140 -0.33 18.70 9.10
C THR A 140 -1.62 17.88 8.93
N LEU A 141 -1.84 16.92 9.82
CA LEU A 141 -3.02 16.06 9.78
C LEU A 141 -4.30 16.78 10.21
N ASP A 142 -4.21 17.70 11.18
CA ASP A 142 -5.36 18.48 11.68
C ASP A 142 -5.98 19.38 10.58
N VAL A 143 -5.15 19.86 9.62
CA VAL A 143 -5.59 20.82 8.58
C VAL A 143 -5.84 20.17 7.21
N ASP A 144 -5.89 18.84 7.12
CA ASP A 144 -6.12 18.10 5.86
C ASP A 144 -5.14 18.49 4.73
N LYS A 145 -3.87 18.77 5.06
CA LYS A 145 -2.87 19.37 4.15
C LYS A 145 -2.72 18.66 2.82
N TYR A 146 -2.86 17.35 2.79
CA TYR A 146 -2.66 16.53 1.58
C TYR A 146 -3.96 15.95 1.01
N SER A 147 -5.12 16.30 1.55
CA SER A 147 -6.41 15.73 1.14
C SER A 147 -6.68 15.92 -0.36
N GLU A 148 -6.43 17.13 -0.90
CA GLU A 148 -6.58 17.39 -2.34
C GLU A 148 -5.60 16.58 -3.18
N LYS A 149 -4.33 16.47 -2.76
CA LYS A 149 -3.32 15.68 -3.46
C LYS A 149 -3.69 14.20 -3.52
N ILE A 150 -4.22 13.64 -2.43
CA ILE A 150 -4.73 12.26 -2.38
C ILE A 150 -5.87 12.07 -3.38
N HIS A 151 -6.81 13.02 -3.41
CA HIS A 151 -7.91 13.00 -4.37
C HIS A 151 -7.43 13.00 -5.83
N LEU A 152 -6.47 13.87 -6.16
CA LEU A 152 -5.89 13.96 -7.51
C LEU A 152 -5.17 12.67 -7.91
N LEU A 153 -4.39 12.05 -7.01
CA LEU A 153 -3.72 10.77 -7.27
C LEU A 153 -4.72 9.63 -7.48
N SER A 154 -5.83 9.61 -6.72
CA SER A 154 -6.92 8.65 -6.92
C SER A 154 -7.62 8.86 -8.27
N LEU A 155 -7.86 10.12 -8.67
CA LEU A 155 -8.44 10.44 -9.98
C LEU A 155 -7.53 10.02 -11.14
N GLU A 156 -6.22 10.11 -10.97
CA GLU A 156 -5.25 9.64 -11.98
C GLU A 156 -5.44 8.15 -12.28
N ALA A 157 -5.59 7.30 -11.26
CA ALA A 157 -5.88 5.89 -11.43
C ALA A 157 -7.22 5.67 -12.17
N ILE A 158 -8.25 6.40 -11.77
CA ILE A 158 -9.59 6.32 -12.39
C ILE A 158 -9.54 6.73 -13.87
N HIS A 159 -8.84 7.80 -14.22
CA HIS A 159 -8.67 8.23 -15.61
C HIS A 159 -7.90 7.22 -16.48
N LYS A 160 -7.02 6.43 -15.87
CA LYS A 160 -6.35 5.29 -16.53
C LYS A 160 -7.27 4.07 -16.66
N GLY A 161 -8.51 4.14 -16.19
CA GLY A 161 -9.50 3.06 -16.26
C GLY A 161 -9.52 2.12 -15.05
N PHE A 162 -8.67 2.34 -14.05
CA PHE A 162 -8.57 1.51 -12.84
C PHE A 162 -9.59 1.97 -11.79
N LYS A 163 -10.20 1.01 -11.10
CA LYS A 163 -11.34 1.29 -10.21
C LYS A 163 -11.09 1.00 -8.74
N ARG A 164 -10.07 0.20 -8.42
CA ARG A 164 -9.81 -0.25 -7.05
C ARG A 164 -8.36 -0.62 -6.81
N ALA A 165 -7.93 -0.51 -5.55
CA ALA A 165 -6.69 -1.10 -5.05
C ALA A 165 -6.85 -2.63 -4.86
N PRO A 166 -5.73 -3.40 -4.85
CA PRO A 166 -4.42 -2.96 -5.23
C PRO A 166 -4.21 -2.96 -6.76
N LEU A 167 -3.28 -2.13 -7.22
CA LEU A 167 -2.89 -2.10 -8.62
C LEU A 167 -1.39 -1.77 -8.72
N LEU A 168 -0.64 -2.58 -9.45
CA LEU A 168 0.69 -2.22 -9.93
C LEU A 168 0.60 -1.81 -11.40
N TRP A 169 1.18 -0.67 -11.72
CA TRP A 169 1.17 -0.12 -13.06
C TRP A 169 2.59 0.24 -13.52
N ALA A 170 2.94 -0.23 -14.72
CA ALA A 170 4.22 0.04 -15.37
C ALA A 170 3.93 0.38 -16.84
N GLU A 171 4.02 1.62 -17.21
CA GLU A 171 3.75 2.24 -18.54
C GLU A 171 2.89 1.44 -19.55
N ALA A 172 3.30 0.21 -19.88
CA ALA A 172 2.64 -0.65 -20.88
C ALA A 172 1.85 -1.82 -20.28
N ASN A 173 2.01 -2.09 -18.95
CA ASN A 173 1.43 -3.25 -18.28
C ASN A 173 0.80 -2.87 -16.96
N SER A 174 -0.23 -3.62 -16.55
CA SER A 174 -0.82 -3.52 -15.21
C SER A 174 -1.03 -4.90 -14.60
N LEU A 175 -0.97 -4.94 -13.27
CA LEU A 175 -1.39 -6.09 -12.46
C LEU A 175 -2.47 -5.59 -11.51
N GLU A 176 -3.73 -5.93 -11.83
CA GLU A 176 -4.90 -5.48 -11.10
C GLU A 176 -5.36 -6.52 -10.09
N GLY A 177 -5.66 -6.03 -8.89
CA GLY A 177 -6.10 -6.88 -7.78
C GLY A 177 -4.95 -7.61 -7.09
N PRO A 178 -5.30 -8.45 -6.10
CA PRO A 178 -4.34 -9.27 -5.38
C PRO A 178 -3.74 -10.34 -6.29
N ALA A 179 -2.47 -10.64 -6.08
CA ALA A 179 -1.74 -11.62 -6.87
C ALA A 179 -0.87 -12.51 -5.97
N ASN A 180 -0.55 -13.70 -6.46
CA ASN A 180 0.46 -14.54 -5.84
C ASN A 180 1.87 -14.16 -6.31
N ILE A 181 2.89 -14.74 -5.67
CA ILE A 181 4.29 -14.42 -5.98
C ILE A 181 4.69 -14.75 -7.42
N CYS A 182 4.09 -15.79 -8.04
CA CYS A 182 4.41 -16.19 -9.41
C CYS A 182 3.85 -15.18 -10.42
N GLU A 183 2.63 -14.71 -10.20
CA GLU A 183 1.98 -13.67 -11.00
C GLU A 183 2.73 -12.35 -10.89
N LEU A 184 3.13 -11.94 -9.68
CA LEU A 184 3.93 -10.74 -9.46
C LEU A 184 5.26 -10.80 -10.21
N ARG A 185 6.02 -11.91 -10.08
CA ARG A 185 7.29 -12.09 -10.81
C ARG A 185 7.11 -12.03 -12.32
N LYS A 186 6.07 -12.68 -12.84
CA LYS A 186 5.76 -12.65 -14.27
C LYS A 186 5.47 -11.23 -14.75
N PHE A 187 4.68 -10.46 -14.00
CA PHE A 187 4.38 -9.07 -14.29
C PHE A 187 5.64 -8.21 -14.27
N LEU A 188 6.46 -8.26 -13.22
CA LEU A 188 7.69 -7.47 -13.09
C LEU A 188 8.66 -7.77 -14.25
N LYS A 189 8.86 -9.05 -14.57
CA LYS A 189 9.70 -9.47 -15.69
C LYS A 189 9.19 -8.97 -17.03
N SER A 190 7.89 -9.05 -17.31
CA SER A 190 7.29 -8.55 -18.55
C SER A 190 7.33 -7.02 -18.66
N SER A 191 7.46 -6.34 -17.54
CA SER A 191 7.59 -4.87 -17.43
C SER A 191 9.04 -4.39 -17.42
N GLY A 192 10.02 -5.29 -17.54
CA GLY A 192 11.45 -4.93 -17.55
C GLY A 192 11.96 -4.42 -16.20
N ILE A 193 11.34 -4.86 -15.09
CA ILE A 193 11.72 -4.49 -13.73
C ILE A 193 12.60 -5.59 -13.15
N ASP A 194 13.81 -5.21 -12.72
CA ASP A 194 14.77 -6.14 -12.14
C ASP A 194 14.33 -6.59 -10.74
N ILE A 195 14.47 -7.90 -10.48
CA ILE A 195 14.22 -8.53 -9.20
C ILE A 195 15.44 -9.34 -8.79
N SER A 196 16.03 -9.01 -7.64
CA SER A 196 17.33 -9.57 -7.22
C SER A 196 17.27 -11.01 -6.68
N ASN A 197 16.08 -11.57 -6.46
CA ASN A 197 15.85 -12.91 -5.90
C ASN A 197 15.04 -13.80 -6.84
N ASP A 198 15.41 -13.89 -8.13
CA ASP A 198 14.83 -14.89 -9.02
C ASP A 198 15.65 -16.19 -8.95
N PRO A 199 15.13 -17.30 -8.35
CA PRO A 199 15.83 -18.57 -8.32
C PRO A 199 16.07 -19.18 -9.72
N THR A 200 15.48 -18.60 -10.78
CA THR A 200 15.69 -19.04 -12.18
C THR A 200 16.82 -18.28 -12.89
N SER A 201 17.45 -17.30 -12.24
CA SER A 201 18.51 -16.44 -12.82
C SER A 201 19.91 -17.02 -12.64
N HIS A 202 20.09 -18.32 -12.41
CA HIS A 202 21.43 -18.91 -12.50
C HIS A 202 21.86 -18.97 -13.97
N PRO A 203 22.95 -18.31 -14.37
CA PRO A 203 23.51 -18.48 -15.70
C PRO A 203 23.89 -19.97 -15.83
N LYS A 204 23.38 -20.62 -16.86
CA LYS A 204 23.90 -21.93 -17.29
C LYS A 204 25.34 -21.71 -17.68
N SER A 205 26.24 -22.12 -16.79
CA SER A 205 27.65 -22.30 -17.09
C SER A 205 27.86 -23.45 -18.07
#